data_b8eeccac724e57206b6a80312f72d1ff
#
_entry.id   b8eeccac724e57206b6a80312f72d1ff
#
_cell.length_a   1.000
_cell.length_b   1.000
_cell.length_c   1.000
_cell.angle_alpha   90.00
_cell.angle_beta   90.00
_cell.angle_gamma   90.00
#
_symmetry.space_group_name_H-M   'P 1'
#
loop_
_entity.id
_entity.type
_entity.pdbx_description
1 polymer ?
#
loop_
_entity_poly.entity_id
_entity_poly.type
_entity_poly.pdbx_seq_one_letter_code
_entity_poly.pdbx_strand_id
1 'polypeptide(L)'
;MKTQQPCSPDAPRVRRGLACSITGRKVLPLVALSVLLAFATLFAGCTTEPGGADAATISPLNGTVTKVEVIHFTTPNQCYSCVVLGDYAEETVKTHFPGELGSGKVIFDHVDVADPEKKEIVERYGATGSSLWIGTYDDQGGFSKEEDTRVWYKLNDKPGFMQYLKTLIGMRLAGDFSQ
;
A
#
# COMPACT_ATOMS: atom_id res chain seq x y z
N MET A 1 32.15 37.23 7.52
CA MET A 1 31.26 38.36 7.24
C MET A 1 29.83 37.89 7.46
N LYS A 2 29.22 38.40 8.52
CA LYS A 2 27.83 38.15 8.92
C LYS A 2 26.95 39.14 8.19
N THR A 3 25.88 38.69 7.59
CA THR A 3 24.76 39.60 7.23
C THR A 3 23.46 38.97 7.77
N GLN A 4 23.00 39.59 8.83
CA GLN A 4 21.66 39.40 9.40
C GLN A 4 20.69 40.25 8.60
N GLN A 5 19.51 39.72 8.27
CA GLN A 5 18.35 40.50 7.81
C GLN A 5 17.29 40.55 8.92
N PRO A 6 16.62 41.69 9.07
CA PRO A 6 15.73 41.97 10.20
C PRO A 6 14.29 41.52 9.94
N CYS A 7 13.61 41.20 11.04
CA CYS A 7 12.17 41.00 11.15
C CYS A 7 11.40 42.27 10.85
N SER A 8 10.30 42.16 10.12
CA SER A 8 9.29 43.21 9.99
C SER A 8 7.99 42.73 10.66
N PRO A 9 7.41 43.56 11.53
CA PRO A 9 6.10 43.29 12.12
C PRO A 9 5.03 44.13 11.43
N ASP A 10 4.01 43.47 10.86
CA ASP A 10 2.76 44.16 10.58
C ASP A 10 1.58 43.21 10.72
N ALA A 11 0.86 43.40 11.83
CA ALA A 11 -0.45 42.86 12.06
C ALA A 11 -1.50 43.96 11.91
N PRO A 12 -2.58 43.80 11.18
CA PRO A 12 -3.75 44.62 11.34
C PRO A 12 -4.77 44.02 12.30
N ARG A 13 -5.03 44.78 13.34
CA ARG A 13 -6.18 44.68 14.24
C ARG A 13 -7.48 44.94 13.48
N VAL A 14 -8.48 44.09 13.57
CA VAL A 14 -9.87 44.42 13.26
C VAL A 14 -10.78 44.03 14.42
N ARG A 15 -11.13 45.02 15.13
CA ARG A 15 -12.37 45.59 15.64
C ARG A 15 -13.53 44.64 15.97
N ARG A 16 -13.91 44.79 17.24
CA ARG A 16 -15.18 44.41 17.88
C ARG A 16 -16.37 45.16 17.24
N GLY A 17 -17.50 44.53 17.23
CA GLY A 17 -18.82 45.12 17.06
C GLY A 17 -19.81 43.99 16.79
N LEU A 18 -20.84 43.79 17.41
CA LEU A 18 -21.88 44.47 18.16
C LEU A 18 -22.91 43.40 18.52
N ALA A 19 -23.29 43.35 19.74
CA ALA A 19 -24.43 42.59 20.24
C ALA A 19 -25.73 43.08 19.55
N CYS A 20 -26.56 42.13 19.12
CA CYS A 20 -27.97 42.41 18.86
C CYS A 20 -28.81 41.43 19.68
N SER A 21 -29.30 41.95 20.78
CA SER A 21 -30.31 41.36 21.64
C SER A 21 -31.67 41.53 20.94
N ILE A 22 -32.39 40.46 20.69
CA ILE A 22 -33.81 40.54 20.39
C ILE A 22 -34.53 39.64 21.38
N THR A 23 -35.14 40.34 22.32
CA THR A 23 -36.14 39.88 23.30
C THR A 23 -37.47 39.58 22.58
N GLY A 24 -38.07 38.46 22.86
CA GLY A 24 -39.51 38.44 22.89
C GLY A 24 -40.23 37.34 22.13
N ARG A 25 -40.83 36.51 22.85
CA ARG A 25 -42.19 36.04 22.84
C ARG A 25 -42.39 34.55 22.86
N LYS A 26 -42.87 34.15 23.99
CA LYS A 26 -43.46 32.83 24.28
C LYS A 26 -44.61 32.55 23.32
N VAL A 27 -44.44 31.60 22.44
CA VAL A 27 -45.55 30.97 21.71
C VAL A 27 -45.33 29.47 21.73
N LEU A 28 -46.00 28.86 22.61
CA LEU A 28 -46.67 27.57 22.73
C LEU A 28 -45.97 26.30 22.24
N PRO A 29 -46.03 25.28 23.10
CA PRO A 29 -45.22 24.03 22.93
C PRO A 29 -45.88 22.95 22.04
N LEU A 30 -46.77 23.30 21.12
CA LEU A 30 -47.47 22.32 20.27
C LEU A 30 -46.82 22.11 18.89
N VAL A 31 -45.91 23.00 18.46
CA VAL A 31 -45.22 22.84 17.17
C VAL A 31 -43.93 22.07 17.34
N ALA A 32 -43.38 22.01 18.56
CA ALA A 32 -42.11 21.32 18.84
C ALA A 32 -42.20 19.80 18.77
N LEU A 33 -43.39 19.23 19.00
CA LEU A 33 -43.58 17.76 19.03
C LEU A 33 -43.70 17.15 17.62
N SER A 34 -44.19 17.90 16.65
CA SER A 34 -44.32 17.41 15.26
C SER A 34 -43.01 17.49 14.46
N VAL A 35 -42.11 18.40 14.84
CA VAL A 35 -40.76 18.52 14.19
C VAL A 35 -39.83 17.42 14.69
N LEU A 36 -39.99 16.96 15.95
CA LEU A 36 -39.11 15.90 16.50
C LEU A 36 -39.42 14.51 15.91
N LEU A 37 -40.64 14.25 15.44
CA LEU A 37 -40.97 12.97 14.78
C LEU A 37 -40.57 12.94 13.31
N ALA A 38 -40.41 14.08 12.63
CA ALA A 38 -40.00 14.16 11.24
C ALA A 38 -38.46 14.04 11.08
N PHE A 39 -37.69 14.32 12.15
CA PHE A 39 -36.20 14.21 12.10
C PHE A 39 -35.67 12.81 12.38
N ALA A 40 -36.50 11.90 12.87
CA ALA A 40 -36.11 10.54 13.21
C ALA A 40 -36.00 9.59 12.00
N THR A 41 -36.46 9.99 10.81
CA THR A 41 -36.46 9.11 9.61
C THR A 41 -35.41 9.47 8.55
N LEU A 42 -34.58 10.49 8.78
CA LEU A 42 -33.54 10.92 7.82
C LEU A 42 -32.11 10.50 8.18
N PHE A 43 -31.93 9.69 9.23
CA PHE A 43 -30.62 9.15 9.62
C PHE A 43 -30.39 7.70 9.18
N ALA A 44 -31.12 7.21 8.18
CA ALA A 44 -30.81 5.95 7.54
C ALA A 44 -30.01 6.20 6.26
N GLY A 45 -28.69 6.14 6.35
CA GLY A 45 -27.84 6.00 5.18
C GLY A 45 -26.86 7.14 4.91
N CYS A 46 -25.87 7.28 5.73
CA CYS A 46 -24.50 7.69 5.33
C CYS A 46 -23.55 7.15 6.39
N THR A 47 -23.20 5.89 6.30
CA THR A 47 -21.90 5.46 6.78
C THR A 47 -20.87 6.06 5.85
N THR A 48 -20.44 7.28 6.15
CA THR A 48 -19.19 7.81 5.62
C THR A 48 -18.11 6.99 6.30
N GLU A 49 -17.61 5.99 5.62
CA GLU A 49 -16.33 5.38 5.97
C GLU A 49 -15.30 6.51 6.00
N PRO A 50 -14.53 6.66 7.08
CA PRO A 50 -13.39 7.54 7.06
C PRO A 50 -12.47 7.02 5.98
N GLY A 51 -12.16 7.85 4.97
CA GLY A 51 -11.19 7.56 3.94
C GLY A 51 -9.87 7.18 4.60
N GLY A 52 -9.69 5.90 4.87
CA GLY A 52 -8.40 5.30 5.11
C GLY A 52 -7.64 5.41 3.80
N ALA A 53 -6.43 5.93 3.86
CA ALA A 53 -5.47 5.82 2.79
C ALA A 53 -5.53 4.39 2.25
N ASP A 54 -5.63 4.24 0.93
CA ASP A 54 -5.69 2.97 0.24
C ASP A 54 -4.51 2.07 0.65
N ALA A 55 -4.68 1.35 1.74
CA ALA A 55 -3.96 0.12 1.93
C ALA A 55 -4.34 -0.73 0.72
N ALA A 56 -3.38 -1.01 -0.15
CA ALA A 56 -3.56 -1.76 -1.38
C ALA A 56 -4.47 -2.95 -1.05
N THR A 57 -5.70 -2.87 -1.54
CA THR A 57 -6.74 -3.82 -1.20
C THR A 57 -6.28 -5.18 -1.72
N ILE A 58 -5.89 -6.07 -0.81
CA ILE A 58 -5.64 -7.46 -1.15
C ILE A 58 -7.01 -8.01 -1.52
N SER A 59 -7.31 -8.06 -2.81
CA SER A 59 -8.52 -8.71 -3.31
C SER A 59 -8.26 -10.21 -3.26
N PRO A 60 -9.13 -11.01 -2.62
CA PRO A 60 -8.93 -12.44 -2.56
C PRO A 60 -8.85 -13.01 -3.99
N LEU A 61 -7.90 -13.92 -4.20
CA LEU A 61 -7.80 -14.65 -5.45
C LEU A 61 -8.96 -15.64 -5.52
N ASN A 62 -9.77 -15.53 -6.57
CA ASN A 62 -10.93 -16.40 -6.81
C ASN A 62 -10.91 -17.05 -8.19
N GLY A 63 -9.91 -16.70 -9.00
CA GLY A 63 -9.73 -17.13 -10.37
C GLY A 63 -8.47 -17.95 -10.63
N THR A 64 -8.19 -18.17 -11.90
CA THR A 64 -6.96 -18.83 -12.35
C THR A 64 -5.80 -17.84 -12.31
N VAL A 65 -4.65 -18.23 -11.74
CA VAL A 65 -3.46 -17.38 -11.72
C VAL A 65 -2.96 -17.11 -13.13
N THR A 66 -2.88 -15.82 -13.46
CA THR A 66 -2.41 -15.34 -14.75
C THR A 66 -1.00 -14.79 -14.72
N LYS A 67 -0.57 -14.26 -13.56
CA LYS A 67 0.74 -13.62 -13.41
C LYS A 67 1.28 -13.77 -11.99
N VAL A 68 2.59 -13.97 -11.89
CA VAL A 68 3.36 -13.93 -10.63
C VAL A 68 4.46 -12.88 -10.77
N GLU A 69 4.51 -11.91 -9.87
CA GLU A 69 5.58 -10.93 -9.75
C GLU A 69 6.53 -11.32 -8.63
N VAL A 70 7.80 -11.36 -8.91
CA VAL A 70 8.90 -11.56 -7.93
C VAL A 70 9.65 -10.26 -7.85
N ILE A 71 9.43 -9.49 -6.79
CA ILE A 71 9.98 -8.14 -6.67
C ILE A 71 11.01 -8.10 -5.54
N HIS A 72 12.24 -7.77 -5.92
CA HIS A 72 13.28 -7.43 -4.96
C HIS A 72 13.29 -5.93 -4.71
N PHE A 73 12.73 -5.52 -3.58
CA PHE A 73 12.83 -4.12 -3.15
C PHE A 73 14.21 -3.82 -2.60
N THR A 74 14.72 -2.65 -2.94
CA THR A 74 16.09 -2.21 -2.62
C THR A 74 16.06 -0.84 -1.95
N THR A 75 17.19 -0.47 -1.36
CA THR A 75 17.46 0.88 -0.85
C THR A 75 18.73 1.42 -1.48
N PRO A 76 18.95 2.76 -1.52
CA PRO A 76 20.16 3.34 -2.12
C PRO A 76 21.49 2.81 -1.55
N ASN A 77 21.48 2.41 -0.27
CA ASN A 77 22.67 1.89 0.42
C ASN A 77 22.46 0.43 0.82
N GLN A 78 22.57 -0.48 -0.14
CA GLN A 78 22.37 -1.90 0.12
C GLN A 78 23.52 -2.52 0.89
N CYS A 79 23.21 -3.38 1.86
CA CYS A 79 24.16 -4.27 2.50
C CYS A 79 24.54 -5.42 1.55
N TYR A 80 25.67 -6.10 1.83
CA TYR A 80 26.08 -7.26 1.03
C TYR A 80 24.98 -8.33 0.91
N SER A 81 24.34 -8.68 2.04
CA SER A 81 23.25 -9.66 2.03
C SER A 81 22.03 -9.20 1.24
N CYS A 82 21.76 -7.89 1.20
CA CYS A 82 20.67 -7.33 0.40
C CYS A 82 20.91 -7.53 -1.10
N VAL A 83 22.14 -7.29 -1.56
CA VAL A 83 22.56 -7.52 -2.95
C VAL A 83 22.46 -9.01 -3.29
N VAL A 84 23.04 -9.88 -2.45
CA VAL A 84 23.02 -11.34 -2.65
C VAL A 84 21.58 -11.88 -2.74
N LEU A 85 20.66 -11.35 -1.94
CA LEU A 85 19.24 -11.71 -2.00
C LEU A 85 18.67 -11.49 -3.40
N GLY A 86 18.88 -10.29 -3.94
CA GLY A 86 18.41 -9.93 -5.28
C GLY A 86 19.05 -10.76 -6.38
N ASP A 87 20.38 -10.92 -6.34
CA ASP A 87 21.14 -11.71 -7.34
C ASP A 87 20.63 -13.16 -7.38
N TYR A 88 20.43 -13.79 -6.22
CA TYR A 88 19.95 -15.17 -6.16
C TYR A 88 18.51 -15.28 -6.64
N ALA A 89 17.65 -14.32 -6.31
CA ALA A 89 16.28 -14.29 -6.77
C ALA A 89 16.21 -14.13 -8.30
N GLU A 90 16.97 -13.19 -8.85
CA GLU A 90 17.05 -12.96 -10.29
C GLU A 90 17.54 -14.20 -11.04
N GLU A 91 18.65 -14.79 -10.56
CA GLU A 91 19.20 -16.01 -11.16
C GLU A 91 18.21 -17.18 -11.09
N THR A 92 17.48 -17.32 -9.98
CA THR A 92 16.44 -18.34 -9.84
C THR A 92 15.37 -18.21 -10.92
N VAL A 93 14.85 -17.01 -11.07
CA VAL A 93 13.78 -16.74 -12.04
C VAL A 93 14.27 -16.94 -13.47
N LYS A 94 15.43 -16.40 -13.82
CA LYS A 94 16.03 -16.56 -15.15
C LYS A 94 16.37 -18.02 -15.49
N THR A 95 16.80 -18.80 -14.51
CA THR A 95 17.21 -20.20 -14.72
C THR A 95 16.02 -21.14 -14.82
N HIS A 96 15.00 -20.95 -13.97
CA HIS A 96 13.92 -21.94 -13.83
C HIS A 96 12.62 -21.55 -14.51
N PHE A 97 12.44 -20.27 -14.88
CA PHE A 97 11.20 -19.75 -15.47
C PHE A 97 11.42 -18.94 -16.75
N PRO A 98 12.35 -19.33 -17.65
CA PRO A 98 12.64 -18.52 -18.85
C PRO A 98 11.42 -18.40 -19.79
N GLY A 99 10.57 -19.43 -19.87
CA GLY A 99 9.36 -19.42 -20.66
C GLY A 99 8.29 -18.48 -20.09
N GLU A 100 8.10 -18.53 -18.78
CA GLU A 100 7.16 -17.68 -18.06
C GLU A 100 7.61 -16.21 -18.05
N LEU A 101 8.93 -15.96 -17.95
CA LEU A 101 9.51 -14.62 -18.14
C LEU A 101 9.23 -14.09 -19.55
N GLY A 102 9.50 -14.91 -20.57
CA GLY A 102 9.28 -14.54 -21.97
C GLY A 102 7.84 -14.26 -22.32
N SER A 103 6.89 -14.95 -21.66
CA SER A 103 5.45 -14.75 -21.83
C SER A 103 4.85 -13.67 -20.92
N GLY A 104 5.62 -13.14 -19.96
CA GLY A 104 5.12 -12.20 -18.95
C GLY A 104 4.27 -12.86 -17.85
N LYS A 105 4.20 -14.20 -17.80
CA LYS A 105 3.51 -14.92 -16.74
C LYS A 105 4.28 -14.87 -15.40
N VAL A 106 5.62 -14.78 -15.48
CA VAL A 106 6.47 -14.41 -14.35
C VAL A 106 7.16 -13.10 -14.69
N ILE A 107 7.18 -12.18 -13.75
CA ILE A 107 7.91 -10.90 -13.85
C ILE A 107 8.92 -10.87 -12.71
N PHE A 108 10.13 -10.43 -13.01
CA PHE A 108 11.14 -10.13 -11.99
C PHE A 108 11.59 -8.68 -12.17
N ASP A 109 11.68 -7.93 -11.05
CA ASP A 109 12.19 -6.56 -11.07
C ASP A 109 12.94 -6.24 -9.76
N HIS A 110 13.91 -5.34 -9.87
CA HIS A 110 14.54 -4.66 -8.74
C HIS A 110 13.94 -3.27 -8.62
N VAL A 111 13.36 -2.96 -7.46
CA VAL A 111 12.65 -1.71 -7.21
C VAL A 111 13.29 -0.96 -6.05
N ASP A 112 13.88 0.21 -6.31
CA ASP A 112 14.36 1.09 -5.24
C ASP A 112 13.16 1.76 -4.57
N VAL A 113 13.01 1.55 -3.24
CA VAL A 113 11.92 2.15 -2.46
C VAL A 113 12.01 3.67 -2.37
N ALA A 114 13.17 4.25 -2.67
CA ALA A 114 13.37 5.70 -2.68
C ALA A 114 13.11 6.33 -4.05
N ASP A 115 12.91 5.53 -5.11
CA ASP A 115 12.63 6.02 -6.45
C ASP A 115 11.20 6.56 -6.56
N PRO A 116 11.00 7.88 -6.81
CA PRO A 116 9.67 8.45 -6.92
C PRO A 116 8.87 7.90 -8.12
N GLU A 117 9.54 7.41 -9.17
CA GLU A 117 8.87 6.80 -10.33
C GLU A 117 8.31 5.40 -10.01
N LYS A 118 8.82 4.78 -8.96
CA LYS A 118 8.38 3.45 -8.48
C LYS A 118 7.39 3.51 -7.31
N LYS A 119 6.96 4.72 -6.91
CA LYS A 119 6.10 4.93 -5.75
C LYS A 119 4.85 4.04 -5.75
N GLU A 120 4.18 3.90 -6.89
CA GLU A 120 2.95 3.10 -6.99
C GLU A 120 3.18 1.62 -6.62
N ILE A 121 4.25 1.00 -7.14
CA ILE A 121 4.55 -0.40 -6.81
C ILE A 121 5.03 -0.55 -5.37
N VAL A 122 5.82 0.41 -4.86
CA VAL A 122 6.27 0.43 -3.46
C VAL A 122 5.07 0.48 -2.50
N GLU A 123 4.09 1.36 -2.76
CA GLU A 123 2.87 1.47 -1.96
C GLU A 123 1.99 0.23 -2.10
N ARG A 124 1.83 -0.31 -3.31
CA ARG A 124 1.06 -1.54 -3.57
C ARG A 124 1.56 -2.71 -2.74
N TYR A 125 2.87 -2.87 -2.64
CA TYR A 125 3.49 -3.92 -1.85
C TYR A 125 3.66 -3.54 -0.36
N GLY A 126 3.66 -2.26 -0.03
CA GLY A 126 3.94 -1.77 1.31
C GLY A 126 5.39 -1.97 1.73
N ALA A 127 6.30 -2.01 0.76
CA ALA A 127 7.72 -2.22 1.01
C ALA A 127 8.36 -0.97 1.63
N THR A 128 9.17 -1.17 2.67
CA THR A 128 9.84 -0.08 3.41
C THR A 128 11.36 -0.18 3.39
N GLY A 129 11.90 -1.24 2.78
CA GLY A 129 13.33 -1.52 2.75
C GLY A 129 13.65 -2.73 1.88
N SER A 130 14.91 -3.22 1.96
CA SER A 130 15.33 -4.40 1.22
C SER A 130 14.53 -5.63 1.63
N SER A 131 13.83 -6.22 0.67
CA SER A 131 12.91 -7.35 0.89
C SER A 131 12.59 -8.07 -0.41
N LEU A 132 12.18 -9.33 -0.32
CA LEU A 132 11.70 -10.10 -1.46
C LEU A 132 10.20 -10.34 -1.31
N TRP A 133 9.44 -9.94 -2.32
CA TRP A 133 7.99 -10.06 -2.35
C TRP A 133 7.53 -10.90 -3.53
N ILE A 134 6.48 -11.67 -3.30
CA ILE A 134 5.76 -12.39 -4.35
C ILE A 134 4.37 -11.79 -4.48
N GLY A 135 4.04 -11.28 -5.65
CA GLY A 135 2.69 -10.84 -6.02
C GLY A 135 2.05 -11.86 -6.95
N THR A 136 0.80 -12.20 -6.71
CA THR A 136 0.05 -13.15 -7.54
C THR A 136 -1.24 -12.50 -8.01
N TYR A 137 -1.52 -12.60 -9.31
CA TYR A 137 -2.70 -12.04 -9.94
C TYR A 137 -3.52 -13.14 -10.60
N ASP A 138 -4.83 -13.02 -10.57
CA ASP A 138 -5.74 -13.93 -11.25
C ASP A 138 -6.50 -13.28 -12.43
N ASP A 139 -7.27 -14.07 -13.16
CA ASP A 139 -8.09 -13.64 -14.29
C ASP A 139 -9.37 -12.89 -13.88
N GLN A 140 -9.69 -12.82 -12.60
CA GLN A 140 -10.83 -12.08 -12.04
C GLN A 140 -10.42 -10.70 -11.48
N GLY A 141 -9.15 -10.29 -11.65
CA GLY A 141 -8.62 -9.06 -11.11
C GLY A 141 -8.24 -9.14 -9.62
N GLY A 142 -8.17 -10.35 -9.08
CA GLY A 142 -7.65 -10.61 -7.73
C GLY A 142 -6.15 -10.37 -7.66
N PHE A 143 -5.69 -9.88 -6.52
CA PHE A 143 -4.28 -9.66 -6.20
C PHE A 143 -3.97 -10.12 -4.79
N SER A 144 -2.95 -10.94 -4.64
CA SER A 144 -2.38 -11.34 -3.35
C SER A 144 -0.89 -11.03 -3.34
N LYS A 145 -0.37 -10.64 -2.19
CA LYS A 145 1.05 -10.38 -1.99
C LYS A 145 1.55 -11.01 -0.71
N GLU A 146 2.81 -11.41 -0.70
CA GLU A 146 3.49 -11.92 0.48
C GLU A 146 4.95 -11.48 0.49
N GLU A 147 5.45 -11.08 1.65
CA GLU A 147 6.87 -10.90 1.87
C GLU A 147 7.49 -12.24 2.26
N ASP A 148 8.49 -12.69 1.53
CA ASP A 148 9.21 -13.91 1.90
C ASP A 148 10.43 -13.60 2.77
N THR A 149 10.23 -13.64 4.07
CA THR A 149 11.31 -13.45 5.05
C THR A 149 12.19 -14.69 5.23
N ARG A 150 11.76 -15.88 4.78
CA ARG A 150 12.51 -17.13 4.92
C ARG A 150 13.76 -17.18 4.05
N VAL A 151 13.77 -16.42 2.96
CA VAL A 151 14.92 -16.31 2.05
C VAL A 151 16.18 -15.80 2.74
N TRP A 152 16.04 -14.93 3.76
CA TRP A 152 17.17 -14.40 4.52
C TRP A 152 17.99 -15.47 5.23
N TYR A 153 17.36 -16.55 5.66
CA TYR A 153 18.02 -17.69 6.33
C TYR A 153 18.71 -18.63 5.35
N LYS A 154 18.56 -18.43 4.04
CA LYS A 154 19.08 -19.29 2.97
C LYS A 154 20.23 -18.66 2.19
N LEU A 155 20.65 -17.44 2.51
CA LEU A 155 21.68 -16.71 1.76
C LEU A 155 23.06 -17.39 1.79
N ASN A 156 23.34 -18.23 2.79
CA ASN A 156 24.58 -19.02 2.89
C ASN A 156 24.55 -20.32 2.10
N ASP A 157 23.40 -20.67 1.50
CA ASP A 157 23.18 -21.87 0.69
C ASP A 157 22.46 -21.51 -0.61
N LYS A 158 23.22 -21.05 -1.61
CA LYS A 158 22.64 -20.64 -2.89
C LYS A 158 21.80 -21.74 -3.56
N PRO A 159 22.24 -23.01 -3.67
CA PRO A 159 21.40 -24.06 -4.23
C PRO A 159 20.10 -24.25 -3.47
N GLY A 160 20.14 -24.24 -2.14
CA GLY A 160 18.97 -24.35 -1.28
C GLY A 160 18.04 -23.15 -1.41
N PHE A 161 18.58 -21.94 -1.54
CA PHE A 161 17.82 -20.73 -1.84
C PHE A 161 17.07 -20.85 -3.17
N MET A 162 17.79 -21.19 -4.25
CA MET A 162 17.22 -21.29 -5.59
C MET A 162 16.14 -22.37 -5.67
N GLN A 163 16.37 -23.52 -5.07
CA GLN A 163 15.39 -24.60 -5.03
C GLN A 163 14.13 -24.21 -4.25
N TYR A 164 14.30 -23.54 -3.13
CA TYR A 164 13.20 -23.04 -2.31
C TYR A 164 12.35 -22.02 -3.09
N LEU A 165 13.00 -20.97 -3.65
CA LEU A 165 12.28 -19.91 -4.37
C LEU A 165 11.61 -20.45 -5.65
N LYS A 166 12.26 -21.36 -6.37
CA LYS A 166 11.66 -22.09 -7.50
C LYS A 166 10.36 -22.78 -7.08
N THR A 167 10.40 -23.52 -5.97
CA THR A 167 9.23 -24.25 -5.46
C THR A 167 8.10 -23.27 -5.11
N LEU A 168 8.42 -22.18 -4.41
CA LEU A 168 7.46 -21.14 -4.02
C LEU A 168 6.78 -20.53 -5.26
N ILE A 169 7.55 -20.07 -6.24
CA ILE A 169 7.01 -19.49 -7.49
C ILE A 169 6.13 -20.50 -8.21
N GLY A 170 6.57 -21.77 -8.30
CA GLY A 170 5.79 -22.85 -8.93
C GLY A 170 4.44 -23.08 -8.25
N MET A 171 4.42 -23.07 -6.91
CA MET A 171 3.17 -23.17 -6.13
C MET A 171 2.25 -21.99 -6.44
N ARG A 172 2.75 -20.75 -6.44
CA ARG A 172 1.94 -19.57 -6.75
C ARG A 172 1.39 -19.59 -8.17
N LEU A 173 2.18 -20.03 -9.16
CA LEU A 173 1.73 -20.25 -10.54
C LEU A 173 0.60 -21.27 -10.65
N ALA A 174 0.59 -22.27 -9.76
CA ALA A 174 -0.46 -23.29 -9.68
C ALA A 174 -1.68 -22.85 -8.85
N GLY A 175 -1.65 -21.66 -8.25
CA GLY A 175 -2.71 -21.19 -7.35
C GLY A 175 -2.67 -21.85 -5.97
N ASP A 176 -1.54 -22.44 -5.59
CA ASP A 176 -1.35 -23.06 -4.28
C ASP A 176 -0.72 -22.05 -3.30
N PHE A 177 -1.47 -21.72 -2.26
CA PHE A 177 -1.08 -20.81 -1.18
C PHE A 177 -0.88 -21.52 0.16
N SER A 178 -0.85 -22.86 0.17
CA SER A 178 -0.57 -23.65 1.35
C SER A 178 0.90 -23.51 1.77
N GLN A 179 1.17 -22.91 2.96
CA GLN A 179 2.48 -22.88 3.62
C GLN A 179 2.31 -22.85 5.12
#